data_7c66e3923e61e5521b6a32595129e27b
#
_entry.id   7c66e3923e61e5521b6a32595129e27b
#
_cell.length_a   1.000
_cell.length_b   1.000
_cell.length_c   1.000
_cell.angle_alpha   90.00
_cell.angle_beta   90.00
_cell.angle_gamma   90.00
#
_symmetry.space_group_name_H-M   'P 1'
#
loop_
_entity.id
_entity.type
_entity.pdbx_description
1 polymer ?
#
loop_
_entity_poly.entity_id
_entity_poly.type
_entity_poly.pdbx_seq_one_letter_code
_entity_poly.pdbx_strand_id
1 'polypeptide(L)'
;MSEITIKDVARICGVGVSTVSRALNNHPDINPETRDKILSVIKENNYIPNNSARNLKRQDAKAIAVLVKGIDNSFFNEMIKDMEAECKKKKYSLVLHHVGFMEDQVDTALELVKEKRLRGIVFLGGYFENNEKKLEQLHVPFVLSTAGAVPTSYSRNLYSSVCVDDEKESYKMTDYLIRQGHHNIAIIYEKGMTESISMLRLRGYQRALSDHGIPVREELM
;
A
#
# COMPACT_ATOMS: atom_id res chain seq x y z
N MET A 1 6.38 4.91 -36.82
CA MET A 1 6.09 6.36 -36.62
C MET A 1 6.69 6.76 -35.30
N SER A 2 7.53 7.80 -35.24
CA SER A 2 8.09 8.29 -33.98
C SER A 2 6.99 8.92 -33.13
N GLU A 3 6.92 8.60 -31.84
CA GLU A 3 6.00 9.25 -30.91
C GLU A 3 6.22 10.77 -30.90
N ILE A 4 5.12 11.53 -31.02
CA ILE A 4 5.15 12.98 -30.95
C ILE A 4 5.54 13.44 -29.52
N THR A 5 6.43 14.39 -29.41
CA THR A 5 6.93 14.95 -28.16
C THR A 5 6.33 16.32 -27.85
N ILE A 6 6.47 16.80 -26.59
CA ILE A 6 6.05 18.15 -26.23
C ILE A 6 6.79 19.24 -27.06
N LYS A 7 8.00 18.95 -27.51
CA LYS A 7 8.76 19.86 -28.39
C LYS A 7 8.14 19.93 -29.79
N ASP A 8 7.59 18.82 -30.27
CA ASP A 8 6.92 18.80 -31.57
C ASP A 8 5.58 19.54 -31.51
N VAL A 9 4.80 19.35 -30.43
CA VAL A 9 3.57 20.13 -30.20
C VAL A 9 3.89 21.63 -30.14
N ALA A 10 4.94 22.03 -29.42
CA ALA A 10 5.38 23.41 -29.33
C ALA A 10 5.74 24.00 -30.71
N ARG A 11 6.46 23.22 -31.53
CA ARG A 11 6.84 23.59 -32.91
C ARG A 11 5.62 23.75 -33.80
N ILE A 12 4.68 22.82 -33.79
CA ILE A 12 3.44 22.85 -34.59
C ILE A 12 2.59 24.07 -34.21
N CYS A 13 2.49 24.38 -32.92
CA CYS A 13 1.71 25.54 -32.46
C CYS A 13 2.44 26.88 -32.61
N GLY A 14 3.75 26.88 -32.91
CA GLY A 14 4.57 28.09 -32.97
C GLY A 14 4.80 28.77 -31.62
N VAL A 15 4.84 27.98 -30.52
CA VAL A 15 4.98 28.49 -29.15
C VAL A 15 6.12 27.81 -28.40
N GLY A 16 6.49 28.33 -27.26
CA GLY A 16 7.47 27.69 -26.38
C GLY A 16 6.92 26.46 -25.66
N VAL A 17 7.80 25.51 -25.30
CA VAL A 17 7.45 24.29 -24.52
C VAL A 17 6.79 24.66 -23.18
N SER A 18 7.21 25.78 -22.56
CA SER A 18 6.59 26.30 -21.35
C SER A 18 5.13 26.71 -21.55
N THR A 19 4.79 27.26 -22.72
CA THR A 19 3.42 27.65 -23.08
C THR A 19 2.55 26.42 -23.28
N VAL A 20 3.05 25.38 -23.97
CA VAL A 20 2.35 24.09 -24.08
C VAL A 20 2.11 23.46 -22.69
N SER A 21 3.11 23.50 -21.82
CA SER A 21 2.97 23.01 -20.46
C SER A 21 1.93 23.78 -19.63
N ARG A 22 1.83 25.11 -19.80
CA ARG A 22 0.79 25.95 -19.18
C ARG A 22 -0.61 25.60 -19.70
N ALA A 23 -0.76 25.38 -21.02
CA ALA A 23 -2.01 24.95 -21.63
C ALA A 23 -2.50 23.63 -21.03
N LEU A 24 -1.63 22.62 -20.98
CA LEU A 24 -1.93 21.31 -20.40
C LEU A 24 -2.31 21.35 -18.90
N ASN A 25 -1.81 22.35 -18.17
CA ASN A 25 -2.08 22.51 -16.74
C ASN A 25 -3.20 23.51 -16.45
N ASN A 26 -3.88 24.01 -17.48
CA ASN A 26 -4.95 25.03 -17.34
C ASN A 26 -4.51 26.24 -16.51
N HIS A 27 -3.28 26.72 -16.77
CA HIS A 27 -2.71 27.85 -16.02
C HIS A 27 -3.49 29.14 -16.32
N PRO A 28 -3.81 29.98 -15.31
CA PRO A 28 -4.64 31.16 -15.52
C PRO A 28 -4.02 32.23 -16.43
N ASP A 29 -2.69 32.24 -16.56
CA ASP A 29 -1.95 33.27 -17.35
C ASP A 29 -1.88 32.95 -18.85
N ILE A 30 -2.51 31.85 -19.31
CA ILE A 30 -2.49 31.51 -20.72
C ILE A 30 -3.66 32.14 -21.47
N ASN A 31 -3.36 32.78 -22.62
CA ASN A 31 -4.42 33.27 -23.50
C ASN A 31 -5.35 32.12 -23.93
N PRO A 32 -6.71 32.27 -23.79
CA PRO A 32 -7.67 31.22 -24.14
C PRO A 32 -7.54 30.71 -25.56
N GLU A 33 -7.36 31.57 -26.57
CA GLU A 33 -7.21 31.14 -27.97
C GLU A 33 -5.95 30.29 -28.19
N THR A 34 -4.83 30.71 -27.55
CA THR A 34 -3.57 29.95 -27.61
C THR A 34 -3.72 28.59 -26.92
N ARG A 35 -4.43 28.53 -25.80
CA ARG A 35 -4.73 27.27 -25.09
C ARG A 35 -5.53 26.33 -25.97
N ASP A 36 -6.62 26.82 -26.56
CA ASP A 36 -7.54 26.00 -27.37
C ASP A 36 -6.83 25.48 -28.63
N LYS A 37 -6.00 26.29 -29.28
CA LYS A 37 -5.13 25.86 -30.39
C LYS A 37 -4.20 24.71 -29.96
N ILE A 38 -3.55 24.82 -28.81
CA ILE A 38 -2.63 23.80 -28.30
C ILE A 38 -3.39 22.51 -28.00
N LEU A 39 -4.55 22.59 -27.35
CA LEU A 39 -5.36 21.43 -27.01
C LEU A 39 -5.89 20.71 -28.26
N SER A 40 -6.23 21.45 -29.33
CA SER A 40 -6.60 20.88 -30.64
C SER A 40 -5.46 20.07 -31.23
N VAL A 41 -4.27 20.66 -31.33
CA VAL A 41 -3.06 19.98 -31.84
C VAL A 41 -2.71 18.73 -31.03
N ILE A 42 -2.83 18.79 -29.71
CA ILE A 42 -2.62 17.65 -28.81
C ILE A 42 -3.60 16.50 -29.15
N LYS A 43 -4.86 16.83 -29.33
CA LYS A 43 -5.92 15.87 -29.66
C LYS A 43 -5.74 15.27 -31.05
N GLU A 44 -5.47 16.09 -32.06
CA GLU A 44 -5.28 15.66 -33.46
C GLU A 44 -4.09 14.73 -33.61
N ASN A 45 -3.04 14.94 -32.83
CA ASN A 45 -1.81 14.14 -32.90
C ASN A 45 -1.74 13.04 -31.84
N ASN A 46 -2.80 12.79 -31.07
CA ASN A 46 -2.84 11.83 -29.96
C ASN A 46 -1.64 11.96 -29.00
N TYR A 47 -1.20 13.20 -28.76
CA TYR A 47 -0.09 13.42 -27.86
C TYR A 47 -0.48 13.12 -26.40
N ILE A 48 0.19 12.16 -25.81
CA ILE A 48 0.05 11.81 -24.38
C ILE A 48 1.20 12.44 -23.60
N PRO A 49 0.89 13.35 -22.65
CA PRO A 49 1.93 13.96 -21.81
C PRO A 49 2.74 12.90 -21.07
N ASN A 50 4.07 12.94 -21.23
CA ASN A 50 4.94 12.03 -20.50
C ASN A 50 5.04 12.50 -19.02
N ASN A 51 4.25 11.86 -18.16
CA ASN A 51 4.21 12.15 -16.74
C ASN A 51 5.54 11.82 -16.03
N SER A 52 6.34 10.90 -16.56
CA SER A 52 7.65 10.55 -16.00
C SER A 52 8.65 11.70 -16.14
N ALA A 53 8.71 12.34 -17.30
CA ALA A 53 9.53 13.53 -17.51
C ALA A 53 9.07 14.75 -16.69
N ARG A 54 7.76 14.84 -16.43
CA ARG A 54 7.15 15.87 -15.59
C ARG A 54 7.46 15.65 -14.11
N ASN A 55 7.46 14.41 -13.64
CA ASN A 55 7.79 14.03 -12.27
C ASN A 55 9.27 14.24 -11.95
N LEU A 56 10.15 14.10 -12.93
CA LEU A 56 11.59 14.43 -12.80
C LEU A 56 11.83 15.93 -12.50
N LYS A 57 10.97 16.84 -12.98
CA LYS A 57 11.08 18.30 -12.74
C LYS A 57 10.36 18.78 -11.48
N ARG A 58 9.43 18.01 -10.92
CA ARG A 58 8.75 18.37 -9.66
C ARG A 58 9.51 17.83 -8.49
N GLN A 59 10.00 18.69 -7.63
CA GLN A 59 10.63 18.36 -6.34
C GLN A 59 9.66 17.68 -5.35
N ASP A 60 8.34 17.72 -5.60
CA ASP A 60 7.31 17.10 -4.77
C ASP A 60 6.87 15.76 -5.37
N ALA A 61 7.48 14.70 -4.90
CA ALA A 61 6.94 13.36 -5.11
C ALA A 61 5.57 13.24 -4.40
N LYS A 62 4.51 13.02 -5.18
CA LYS A 62 3.15 12.79 -4.65
C LYS A 62 2.74 11.32 -4.81
N ALA A 63 3.68 10.41 -4.58
CA ALA A 63 3.44 8.98 -4.68
C ALA A 63 3.41 8.33 -3.29
N ILE A 64 2.40 7.50 -3.06
CA ILE A 64 2.30 6.61 -1.89
C ILE A 64 2.41 5.19 -2.43
N ALA A 65 3.30 4.39 -1.86
CA ALA A 65 3.38 2.97 -2.19
C ALA A 65 2.51 2.17 -1.23
N VAL A 66 1.81 1.17 -1.78
CA VAL A 66 1.14 0.11 -1.01
C VAL A 66 1.85 -1.19 -1.35
N LEU A 67 2.59 -1.72 -0.39
CA LEU A 67 3.26 -3.01 -0.49
C LEU A 67 2.33 -4.08 0.04
N VAL A 68 1.89 -4.99 -0.83
CA VAL A 68 0.93 -6.04 -0.48
C VAL A 68 1.65 -7.37 -0.37
N LYS A 69 1.61 -7.98 0.79
CA LYS A 69 2.05 -9.36 1.00
C LYS A 69 0.83 -10.27 1.07
N GLY A 70 0.67 -11.15 0.07
CA GLY A 70 -0.53 -11.97 -0.10
C GLY A 70 -1.56 -11.34 -1.03
N ILE A 71 -1.14 -10.95 -2.23
CA ILE A 71 -2.01 -10.26 -3.23
C ILE A 71 -3.24 -11.08 -3.64
N ASP A 72 -3.17 -12.41 -3.55
CA ASP A 72 -4.28 -13.31 -3.87
C ASP A 72 -5.38 -13.30 -2.80
N ASN A 73 -5.14 -12.65 -1.66
CA ASN A 73 -6.12 -12.52 -0.60
C ASN A 73 -7.16 -11.45 -0.96
N SER A 74 -8.37 -11.90 -1.32
CA SER A 74 -9.49 -11.01 -1.68
C SER A 74 -9.88 -10.01 -0.57
N PHE A 75 -9.51 -10.30 0.68
CA PHE A 75 -9.71 -9.38 1.81
C PHE A 75 -9.03 -8.02 1.60
N PHE A 76 -7.90 -7.97 0.87
CA PHE A 76 -7.20 -6.73 0.61
C PHE A 76 -7.79 -5.88 -0.53
N ASN A 77 -8.62 -6.47 -1.39
CA ASN A 77 -9.12 -5.80 -2.60
C ASN A 77 -9.92 -4.54 -2.27
N GLU A 78 -10.85 -4.61 -1.32
CA GLU A 78 -11.65 -3.43 -0.92
C GLU A 78 -10.78 -2.37 -0.24
N MET A 79 -9.82 -2.77 0.58
CA MET A 79 -8.89 -1.85 1.23
C MET A 79 -8.03 -1.10 0.21
N ILE A 80 -7.50 -1.80 -0.80
CA ILE A 80 -6.71 -1.20 -1.89
C ILE A 80 -7.56 -0.21 -2.68
N LYS A 81 -8.79 -0.57 -3.01
CA LYS A 81 -9.74 0.29 -3.72
C LYS A 81 -10.05 1.58 -2.94
N ASP A 82 -10.26 1.48 -1.65
CA ASP A 82 -10.51 2.64 -0.79
C ASP A 82 -9.25 3.53 -0.67
N MET A 83 -8.07 2.92 -0.52
CA MET A 83 -6.80 3.64 -0.51
C MET A 83 -6.56 4.36 -1.84
N GLU A 84 -6.87 3.73 -2.98
CA GLU A 84 -6.74 4.35 -4.30
C GLU A 84 -7.69 5.55 -4.44
N ALA A 85 -8.94 5.40 -4.02
CA ALA A 85 -9.94 6.48 -4.06
C ALA A 85 -9.50 7.70 -3.22
N GLU A 86 -9.01 7.48 -1.99
CA GLU A 86 -8.53 8.56 -1.14
C GLU A 86 -7.23 9.19 -1.65
N CYS A 87 -6.29 8.40 -2.17
CA CYS A 87 -5.09 8.92 -2.83
C CYS A 87 -5.46 9.85 -4.00
N LYS A 88 -6.37 9.41 -4.87
CA LYS A 88 -6.85 10.20 -6.01
C LYS A 88 -7.49 11.51 -5.57
N LYS A 89 -8.37 11.47 -4.57
CA LYS A 89 -9.03 12.64 -3.98
C LYS A 89 -8.03 13.65 -3.42
N LYS A 90 -6.95 13.17 -2.80
CA LYS A 90 -5.87 14.00 -2.24
C LYS A 90 -4.78 14.35 -3.27
N LYS A 91 -4.97 13.98 -4.54
CA LYS A 91 -4.01 14.20 -5.65
C LYS A 91 -2.65 13.51 -5.44
N TYR A 92 -2.65 12.37 -4.76
CA TYR A 92 -1.53 11.45 -4.71
C TYR A 92 -1.67 10.37 -5.80
N SER A 93 -0.56 9.89 -6.34
CA SER A 93 -0.52 8.65 -7.11
C SER A 93 -0.31 7.48 -6.17
N LEU A 94 -1.07 6.41 -6.37
CA LEU A 94 -0.84 5.16 -5.65
C LEU A 94 0.04 4.25 -6.50
N VAL A 95 1.06 3.68 -5.90
CA VAL A 95 1.94 2.66 -6.48
C VAL A 95 1.67 1.36 -5.75
N LEU A 96 0.96 0.44 -6.38
CA LEU A 96 0.74 -0.90 -5.84
C LEU A 96 1.96 -1.76 -6.18
N HIS A 97 2.53 -2.42 -5.17
CA HIS A 97 3.66 -3.32 -5.32
C HIS A 97 3.39 -4.63 -4.58
N HIS A 98 3.48 -5.73 -5.32
CA HIS A 98 3.36 -7.06 -4.75
C HIS A 98 4.70 -7.51 -4.18
N VAL A 99 4.68 -7.97 -2.93
CA VAL A 99 5.85 -8.58 -2.27
C VAL A 99 5.64 -10.09 -2.24
N GLY A 100 6.57 -10.83 -2.79
CA GLY A 100 6.54 -12.29 -2.80
C GLY A 100 6.56 -12.89 -1.40
N PHE A 101 6.06 -14.11 -1.26
CA PHE A 101 5.95 -14.77 0.05
C PHE A 101 7.31 -14.86 0.79
N MET A 102 8.39 -15.15 0.06
CA MET A 102 9.74 -15.28 0.61
C MET A 102 10.52 -13.96 0.65
N GLU A 103 9.99 -12.90 0.07
CA GLU A 103 10.66 -11.59 0.00
C GLU A 103 10.50 -10.80 1.31
N ASP A 104 11.55 -10.09 1.70
CA ASP A 104 11.50 -9.13 2.79
C ASP A 104 10.84 -7.83 2.30
N GLN A 105 9.66 -7.53 2.82
CA GLN A 105 8.91 -6.35 2.42
C GLN A 105 9.58 -5.03 2.81
N VAL A 106 10.45 -5.03 3.82
CA VAL A 106 11.19 -3.83 4.21
C VAL A 106 12.34 -3.57 3.24
N ASP A 107 13.05 -4.61 2.79
CA ASP A 107 14.06 -4.47 1.75
C ASP A 107 13.44 -3.96 0.45
N THR A 108 12.32 -4.52 0.02
CA THR A 108 11.54 -4.03 -1.12
C THR A 108 11.13 -2.56 -0.95
N ALA A 109 10.70 -2.16 0.24
CA ALA A 109 10.34 -0.77 0.53
C ALA A 109 11.54 0.17 0.41
N LEU A 110 12.71 -0.24 0.92
CA LEU A 110 13.95 0.54 0.84
C LEU A 110 14.39 0.77 -0.62
N GLU A 111 14.22 -0.23 -1.48
CA GLU A 111 14.47 -0.11 -2.92
C GLU A 111 13.49 0.86 -3.57
N LEU A 112 12.20 0.70 -3.32
CA LEU A 112 11.17 1.59 -3.87
C LEU A 112 11.32 3.06 -3.45
N VAL A 113 11.72 3.31 -2.20
CA VAL A 113 12.00 4.67 -1.73
C VAL A 113 13.11 5.33 -2.54
N LYS A 114 14.18 4.57 -2.85
CA LYS A 114 15.30 5.06 -3.66
C LYS A 114 14.90 5.34 -5.10
N GLU A 115 14.07 4.45 -5.69
CA GLU A 115 13.68 4.55 -7.10
C GLU A 115 12.58 5.58 -7.35
N LYS A 116 11.59 5.69 -6.49
CA LYS A 116 10.30 6.33 -6.80
C LYS A 116 9.98 7.61 -6.01
N ARG A 117 10.90 8.13 -5.22
CA ARG A 117 10.65 9.34 -4.40
C ARG A 117 9.28 9.31 -3.71
N LEU A 118 9.04 8.31 -2.91
CA LEU A 118 7.78 8.11 -2.23
C LEU A 118 7.54 9.19 -1.16
N ARG A 119 6.27 9.55 -0.95
CA ARG A 119 5.83 10.42 0.13
C ARG A 119 5.47 9.65 1.40
N GLY A 120 5.17 8.38 1.25
CA GLY A 120 4.84 7.47 2.33
C GLY A 120 4.61 6.06 1.81
N ILE A 121 4.51 5.12 2.73
CA ILE A 121 4.34 3.70 2.46
C ILE A 121 3.21 3.14 3.32
N VAL A 122 2.39 2.27 2.75
CA VAL A 122 1.48 1.39 3.48
C VAL A 122 1.96 -0.04 3.27
N PHE A 123 2.31 -0.71 4.35
CA PHE A 123 2.51 -2.15 4.36
C PHE A 123 1.17 -2.81 4.63
N LEU A 124 0.66 -3.57 3.67
CA LEU A 124 -0.62 -4.25 3.73
C LEU A 124 -0.39 -5.76 3.86
N GLY A 125 -0.69 -6.29 5.03
CA GLY A 125 -0.36 -7.66 5.41
C GLY A 125 1.11 -7.84 5.80
N GLY A 126 1.48 -9.07 6.10
CA GLY A 126 2.84 -9.44 6.47
C GLY A 126 3.13 -9.37 7.97
N TYR A 127 4.38 -9.43 8.30
CA TYR A 127 4.90 -9.39 9.67
C TYR A 127 6.26 -8.68 9.67
N PHE A 128 6.66 -8.13 10.83
CA PHE A 128 7.80 -7.23 10.96
C PHE A 128 8.77 -7.66 12.06
N GLU A 129 8.82 -8.94 12.38
CA GLU A 129 9.74 -9.48 13.37
C GLU A 129 11.19 -9.23 12.95
N ASN A 130 11.99 -8.67 13.85
CA ASN A 130 13.42 -8.39 13.65
C ASN A 130 13.78 -7.34 12.57
N ASN A 131 12.82 -6.53 12.11
CA ASN A 131 13.04 -5.54 11.06
C ASN A 131 13.23 -4.09 11.56
N GLU A 132 13.35 -3.87 12.86
CA GLU A 132 13.40 -2.54 13.48
C GLU A 132 14.44 -1.62 12.85
N LYS A 133 15.70 -2.05 12.84
CA LYS A 133 16.81 -1.28 12.29
C LYS A 133 16.67 -0.97 10.79
N LYS A 134 15.98 -1.83 10.05
CA LYS A 134 15.70 -1.61 8.62
C LYS A 134 14.58 -0.58 8.44
N LEU A 135 13.51 -0.67 9.24
CA LEU A 135 12.39 0.27 9.20
C LEU A 135 12.82 1.72 9.50
N GLU A 136 13.80 1.91 10.39
CA GLU A 136 14.39 3.22 10.66
C GLU A 136 15.08 3.86 9.45
N GLN A 137 15.51 3.05 8.48
CA GLN A 137 16.18 3.53 7.27
C GLN A 137 15.22 4.03 6.19
N LEU A 138 13.91 3.84 6.34
CA LEU A 138 12.95 4.23 5.31
C LEU A 138 12.88 5.75 5.08
N HIS A 139 13.16 6.57 6.08
CA HIS A 139 13.15 8.04 6.03
C HIS A 139 11.88 8.66 5.42
N VAL A 140 10.80 7.90 5.30
CA VAL A 140 9.47 8.31 4.89
C VAL A 140 8.44 7.79 5.88
N PRO A 141 7.33 8.51 6.14
CA PRO A 141 6.25 8.01 6.98
C PRO A 141 5.69 6.70 6.45
N PHE A 142 5.37 5.77 7.34
CA PHE A 142 4.71 4.54 6.94
C PHE A 142 3.62 4.08 7.90
N VAL A 143 2.73 3.25 7.38
CA VAL A 143 1.61 2.65 8.10
C VAL A 143 1.70 1.14 7.95
N LEU A 144 1.55 0.42 9.06
CA LEU A 144 1.36 -1.02 9.09
C LEU A 144 -0.14 -1.31 9.14
N SER A 145 -0.66 -1.99 8.14
CA SER A 145 -2.08 -2.34 8.04
C SER A 145 -2.25 -3.84 7.97
N THR A 146 -3.10 -4.40 8.81
CA THR A 146 -3.35 -5.85 8.90
C THR A 146 -2.05 -6.67 9.01
N ALA A 147 -1.06 -6.13 9.69
CA ALA A 147 0.19 -6.80 10.00
C ALA A 147 0.03 -7.69 11.23
N GLY A 148 0.88 -8.70 11.36
CA GLY A 148 1.03 -9.49 12.60
C GLY A 148 1.46 -8.62 13.78
N ALA A 149 1.84 -9.24 14.91
CA ALA A 149 2.27 -8.50 16.08
C ALA A 149 3.39 -7.53 15.72
N VAL A 150 3.19 -6.28 16.11
CA VAL A 150 4.20 -5.24 15.92
C VAL A 150 4.99 -5.13 17.22
N PRO A 151 6.33 -5.29 17.20
CA PRO A 151 7.15 -5.21 18.38
C PRO A 151 6.93 -3.88 19.13
N THR A 152 6.71 -3.95 20.42
CA THR A 152 6.49 -2.78 21.28
C THR A 152 7.75 -1.94 21.52
N SER A 153 8.92 -2.47 21.14
CA SER A 153 10.22 -1.81 21.19
C SER A 153 10.38 -0.68 20.17
N TYR A 154 9.53 -0.65 19.14
CA TYR A 154 9.56 0.43 18.15
C TYR A 154 9.24 1.79 18.80
N SER A 155 10.00 2.78 18.42
CA SER A 155 9.65 4.16 18.75
C SER A 155 8.22 4.43 18.22
N ARG A 156 7.31 4.80 19.14
CA ARG A 156 5.91 5.12 18.82
C ARG A 156 5.75 6.24 17.80
N ASN A 157 6.83 6.94 17.50
CA ASN A 157 6.88 8.04 16.54
C ASN A 157 7.32 7.61 15.13
N LEU A 158 7.73 6.35 14.94
CA LEU A 158 8.27 5.88 13.68
C LEU A 158 7.18 5.57 12.65
N TYR A 159 6.04 5.04 13.10
CA TYR A 159 4.96 4.59 12.22
C TYR A 159 3.59 4.70 12.90
N SER A 160 2.54 4.54 12.10
CA SER A 160 1.17 4.28 12.57
C SER A 160 0.77 2.84 12.23
N SER A 161 -0.13 2.25 13.01
CA SER A 161 -0.66 0.91 12.72
C SER A 161 -2.18 0.89 12.77
N VAL A 162 -2.78 0.09 11.87
CA VAL A 162 -4.21 -0.22 11.82
C VAL A 162 -4.34 -1.73 11.72
N CYS A 163 -4.57 -2.37 12.83
CA CYS A 163 -4.58 -3.84 12.94
C CYS A 163 -5.76 -4.30 13.78
N VAL A 164 -6.20 -5.52 13.54
CA VAL A 164 -7.09 -6.26 14.42
C VAL A 164 -6.23 -6.92 15.50
N ASP A 165 -6.75 -7.03 16.71
CA ASP A 165 -6.16 -7.87 17.75
C ASP A 165 -6.55 -9.34 17.49
N ASP A 166 -5.82 -9.96 16.58
CA ASP A 166 -6.13 -11.31 16.08
C ASP A 166 -6.18 -12.37 17.18
N GLU A 167 -5.36 -12.27 18.21
CA GLU A 167 -5.40 -13.18 19.36
C GLU A 167 -6.71 -13.02 20.14
N LYS A 168 -7.07 -11.79 20.45
CA LYS A 168 -8.30 -11.49 21.20
C LYS A 168 -9.56 -11.87 20.41
N GLU A 169 -9.59 -11.57 19.11
CA GLU A 169 -10.77 -11.87 18.30
C GLU A 169 -10.92 -13.37 18.04
N SER A 170 -9.82 -14.11 17.88
CA SER A 170 -9.84 -15.58 17.82
C SER A 170 -10.30 -16.21 19.13
N TYR A 171 -9.83 -15.66 20.26
CA TYR A 171 -10.33 -16.06 21.58
C TYR A 171 -11.85 -15.89 21.69
N LYS A 172 -12.37 -14.71 21.35
CA LYS A 172 -13.81 -14.42 21.41
C LYS A 172 -14.64 -15.37 20.53
N MET A 173 -14.15 -15.66 19.32
CA MET A 173 -14.85 -16.55 18.41
C MET A 173 -14.90 -17.98 18.97
N THR A 174 -13.78 -18.46 19.51
CA THR A 174 -13.70 -19.79 20.11
C THR A 174 -14.54 -19.88 21.38
N ASP A 175 -14.49 -18.89 22.26
CA ASP A 175 -15.35 -18.79 23.45
C ASP A 175 -16.83 -18.79 23.09
N TYR A 176 -17.21 -18.06 22.02
CA TYR A 176 -18.57 -18.06 21.52
C TYR A 176 -19.02 -19.46 21.08
N LEU A 177 -18.21 -20.18 20.31
CA LEU A 177 -18.53 -21.55 19.88
C LEU A 177 -18.68 -22.50 21.08
N ILE A 178 -17.81 -22.39 22.08
CA ILE A 178 -17.90 -23.21 23.31
C ILE A 178 -19.20 -22.92 24.05
N ARG A 179 -19.58 -21.67 24.20
CA ARG A 179 -20.86 -21.29 24.85
C ARG A 179 -22.10 -21.76 24.08
N GLN A 180 -21.98 -21.97 22.76
CA GLN A 180 -23.03 -22.58 21.95
C GLN A 180 -23.07 -24.13 22.09
N GLY A 181 -22.21 -24.73 22.93
CA GLY A 181 -22.15 -26.15 23.19
C GLY A 181 -21.21 -26.95 22.28
N HIS A 182 -20.38 -26.29 21.49
CA HIS A 182 -19.39 -26.97 20.66
C HIS A 182 -18.14 -27.30 21.47
N HIS A 183 -17.78 -28.59 21.56
CA HIS A 183 -16.57 -29.04 22.24
C HIS A 183 -15.50 -29.60 21.29
N ASN A 184 -15.86 -29.83 20.04
CA ASN A 184 -14.96 -30.31 18.99
C ASN A 184 -14.78 -29.17 17.96
N ILE A 185 -13.91 -28.23 18.28
CA ILE A 185 -13.65 -27.07 17.47
C ILE A 185 -12.29 -27.25 16.80
N ALA A 186 -12.23 -27.15 15.48
CA ALA A 186 -10.97 -27.19 14.73
C ALA A 186 -10.54 -25.78 14.32
N ILE A 187 -9.24 -25.60 14.17
CA ILE A 187 -8.66 -24.40 13.60
C ILE A 187 -7.74 -24.74 12.44
N ILE A 188 -7.84 -24.00 11.34
CA ILE A 188 -6.90 -24.07 10.22
C ILE A 188 -5.95 -22.89 10.37
N TYR A 189 -4.67 -23.18 10.46
CA TYR A 189 -3.63 -22.16 10.61
C TYR A 189 -2.40 -22.48 9.78
N GLU A 190 -1.64 -21.46 9.45
CA GLU A 190 -0.35 -21.61 8.79
C GLU A 190 0.74 -21.76 9.85
N LYS A 191 1.43 -22.90 9.84
CA LYS A 191 2.59 -23.15 10.70
C LYS A 191 3.78 -22.35 10.17
N GLY A 192 4.22 -21.37 10.94
CA GLY A 192 5.27 -20.48 10.46
C GLY A 192 5.85 -19.61 11.55
N MET A 193 6.02 -18.35 11.25
CA MET A 193 6.65 -17.37 12.14
C MET A 193 5.82 -17.09 13.39
N THR A 194 6.50 -16.99 14.52
CA THR A 194 5.92 -16.95 15.88
C THR A 194 4.93 -15.82 16.08
N GLU A 195 5.13 -14.68 15.41
CA GLU A 195 4.30 -13.48 15.54
C GLU A 195 3.44 -13.20 14.30
N SER A 196 3.23 -14.22 13.43
CA SER A 196 2.31 -14.10 12.32
C SER A 196 0.85 -14.00 12.79
N ILE A 197 -0.01 -13.43 11.97
CA ILE A 197 -1.46 -13.35 12.22
C ILE A 197 -2.04 -14.75 12.52
N SER A 198 -1.57 -15.74 11.79
CA SER A 198 -1.99 -17.14 11.96
C SER A 198 -1.65 -17.68 13.35
N MET A 199 -0.47 -17.40 13.85
CA MET A 199 -0.03 -17.81 15.18
C MET A 199 -0.73 -17.04 16.31
N LEU A 200 -1.03 -15.76 16.09
CA LEU A 200 -1.86 -14.98 17.03
C LEU A 200 -3.25 -15.61 17.19
N ARG A 201 -3.88 -15.99 16.08
CA ARG A 201 -5.19 -16.65 16.10
C ARG A 201 -5.12 -18.00 16.79
N LEU A 202 -4.07 -18.79 16.54
CA LEU A 202 -3.86 -20.07 17.23
C LEU A 202 -3.74 -19.87 18.75
N ARG A 203 -2.99 -18.87 19.21
CA ARG A 203 -2.89 -18.54 20.65
C ARG A 203 -4.24 -18.18 21.26
N GLY A 204 -5.05 -17.37 20.59
CA GLY A 204 -6.40 -17.04 21.02
C GLY A 204 -7.31 -18.26 21.15
N TYR A 205 -7.28 -19.14 20.14
CA TYR A 205 -8.01 -20.41 20.15
C TYR A 205 -7.59 -21.30 21.33
N GLN A 206 -6.29 -21.55 21.50
CA GLN A 206 -5.78 -22.43 22.56
C GLN A 206 -6.11 -21.87 23.96
N ARG A 207 -6.00 -20.55 24.14
CA ARG A 207 -6.36 -19.91 25.41
C ARG A 207 -7.84 -20.07 25.72
N ALA A 208 -8.72 -19.90 24.77
CA ALA A 208 -10.16 -20.06 24.99
C ALA A 208 -10.52 -21.51 25.37
N LEU A 209 -9.92 -22.52 24.73
CA LEU A 209 -10.11 -23.93 25.11
C LEU A 209 -9.62 -24.17 26.56
N SER A 210 -8.43 -23.67 26.89
CA SER A 210 -7.83 -23.82 28.21
C SER A 210 -8.69 -23.21 29.32
N ASP A 211 -9.20 -21.99 29.11
CA ASP A 211 -10.04 -21.28 30.08
C ASP A 211 -11.39 -22.01 30.34
N HIS A 212 -11.84 -22.81 29.39
CA HIS A 212 -13.02 -23.64 29.53
C HIS A 212 -12.72 -25.13 29.91
N GLY A 213 -11.46 -25.44 30.22
CA GLY A 213 -11.05 -26.79 30.60
C GLY A 213 -11.15 -27.84 29.48
N ILE A 214 -11.17 -27.38 28.22
CA ILE A 214 -11.21 -28.24 27.03
C ILE A 214 -9.78 -28.51 26.58
N PRO A 215 -9.37 -29.80 26.45
CA PRO A 215 -8.00 -30.10 26.03
C PRO A 215 -7.76 -29.68 24.57
N VAL A 216 -6.59 -29.07 24.32
CA VAL A 216 -6.12 -28.81 22.96
C VAL A 216 -5.71 -30.14 22.32
N ARG A 217 -6.22 -30.42 21.13
CA ARG A 217 -5.97 -31.64 20.39
C ARG A 217 -5.30 -31.35 19.06
N GLU A 218 -4.15 -32.02 18.82
CA GLU A 218 -3.34 -31.78 17.61
C GLU A 218 -4.10 -32.17 16.32
N GLU A 219 -4.97 -33.16 16.36
CA GLU A 219 -5.76 -33.56 15.22
C GLU A 219 -6.84 -32.56 14.78
N LEU A 220 -7.04 -31.51 15.58
CA LEU A 220 -7.95 -30.40 15.28
C LEU A 220 -7.21 -29.10 14.88
N MET A 221 -5.90 -29.20 14.67
CA MET A 221 -5.07 -28.05 14.30
C MET A 221 -4.30 -28.25 12.99
#